data_74b38b4b7044ac949ac723f7dab52284
#
_entry.id   74b38b4b7044ac949ac723f7dab52284
#
_cell.length_a   1.000
_cell.length_b   1.000
_cell.length_c   1.000
_cell.angle_alpha   90.00
_cell.angle_beta   90.00
_cell.angle_gamma   90.00
#
_symmetry.space_group_name_H-M   'P 1'
#
loop_
_entity.id
_entity.type
_entity.pdbx_description
1 polymer ?
#
loop_
_entity_poly.entity_id
_entity_poly.type
_entity_poly.pdbx_seq_one_letter_code
_entity_poly.pdbx_strand_id
1 'polypeptide(L)'
;MSSDELKIHTALISVYHKDEALERIIAILADRGVRLLSTGGTRAWIEQCGHQCVAVEDVTGYPSILGGRVKTLHPCIFGGILGRRNNAKDRDECTRYGIDPIDMVIVDLYPFAETVAQGASEADIIEKIDIGGISLIRAAAKNFRDVAIVSSRGQYAYILDVLVEHG
;
A
#
# COMPACT_ATOMS: atom_id res chain seq x y z
N MET A 1 23.84 -5.01 19.12
CA MET A 1 22.41 -4.90 18.85
C MET A 1 22.25 -5.25 17.39
N SER A 2 21.71 -6.43 17.06
CA SER A 2 21.42 -6.79 15.67
C SER A 2 20.41 -5.77 15.14
N SER A 3 20.80 -4.99 14.14
CA SER A 3 19.84 -4.20 13.38
C SER A 3 18.97 -5.21 12.64
N ASP A 4 17.78 -5.49 13.16
CA ASP A 4 16.77 -6.19 12.39
C ASP A 4 16.32 -5.22 11.29
N GLU A 5 17.07 -5.22 10.18
CA GLU A 5 16.69 -4.48 8.99
C GLU A 5 15.42 -5.11 8.44
N LEU A 6 14.39 -4.31 8.25
CA LEU A 6 13.15 -4.75 7.65
C LEU A 6 13.39 -5.05 6.17
N LYS A 7 13.35 -6.33 5.80
CA LYS A 7 13.43 -6.73 4.40
C LYS A 7 12.07 -6.62 3.74
N ILE A 8 12.01 -5.86 2.66
CA ILE A 8 10.78 -5.64 1.91
C ILE A 8 10.73 -6.62 0.74
N HIS A 9 9.80 -7.56 0.78
CA HIS A 9 9.52 -8.51 -0.30
C HIS A 9 8.23 -8.18 -1.04
N THR A 10 7.26 -7.57 -0.36
CA THR A 10 5.98 -7.19 -0.96
C THR A 10 5.60 -5.78 -0.51
N ALA A 11 5.26 -4.92 -1.47
CA ALA A 11 4.78 -3.57 -1.24
C ALA A 11 3.38 -3.37 -1.83
N LEU A 12 2.44 -2.88 -1.00
CA LEU A 12 1.11 -2.47 -1.42
C LEU A 12 1.08 -0.96 -1.64
N ILE A 13 0.69 -0.53 -2.84
CA ILE A 13 0.69 0.86 -3.25
C ILE A 13 -0.74 1.29 -3.61
N SER A 14 -1.26 2.28 -2.91
CA SER A 14 -2.60 2.83 -3.12
C SER A 14 -2.55 4.35 -3.00
N VAL A 15 -2.41 5.06 -4.12
CA VAL A 15 -2.15 6.49 -4.16
C VAL A 15 -3.12 7.22 -5.09
N TYR A 16 -3.47 8.45 -4.71
CA TYR A 16 -4.23 9.36 -5.55
C TYR A 16 -3.32 10.11 -6.51
N HIS A 17 -2.28 10.79 -6.01
CA HIS A 17 -1.32 11.52 -6.83
C HIS A 17 -0.20 10.59 -7.30
N LYS A 18 0.22 10.83 -8.53
CA LYS A 18 1.30 10.09 -9.18
C LYS A 18 2.33 11.09 -9.68
N ASP A 19 3.51 11.02 -9.12
CA ASP A 19 4.60 11.95 -9.40
C ASP A 19 5.94 11.24 -9.59
N GLU A 20 6.94 11.98 -10.03
CA GLU A 20 8.29 11.47 -10.31
C GLU A 20 8.95 10.84 -9.05
N ALA A 21 8.69 11.39 -7.86
CA ALA A 21 9.26 10.84 -6.64
C ALA A 21 8.70 9.44 -6.34
N LEU A 22 7.41 9.24 -6.54
CA LEU A 22 6.78 7.92 -6.41
C LEU A 22 7.31 6.95 -7.49
N GLU A 23 7.45 7.41 -8.74
CA GLU A 23 8.00 6.60 -9.83
C GLU A 23 9.41 6.08 -9.48
N ARG A 24 10.27 6.94 -8.94
CA ARG A 24 11.61 6.55 -8.48
C ARG A 24 11.56 5.51 -7.35
N ILE A 25 10.66 5.66 -6.37
CA ILE A 25 10.46 4.67 -5.31
C ILE A 25 10.08 3.33 -5.90
N ILE A 26 9.12 3.31 -6.82
CA ILE A 26 8.64 2.09 -7.47
C ILE A 26 9.76 1.43 -8.29
N ALA A 27 10.52 2.20 -9.04
CA ALA A 27 11.66 1.68 -9.80
C ALA A 27 12.68 0.99 -8.89
N ILE A 28 13.08 1.62 -7.79
CA ILE A 28 14.01 1.03 -6.82
C ILE A 28 13.45 -0.26 -6.22
N LEU A 29 12.17 -0.29 -5.84
CA LEU A 29 11.55 -1.49 -5.29
C LEU A 29 11.49 -2.62 -6.33
N ALA A 30 11.10 -2.30 -7.57
CA ALA A 30 11.03 -3.26 -8.67
C ALA A 30 12.41 -3.83 -9.02
N ASP A 31 13.46 -3.00 -9.12
CA ASP A 31 14.83 -3.40 -9.41
C ASP A 31 15.40 -4.36 -8.32
N ARG A 32 14.88 -4.27 -7.11
CA ARG A 32 15.21 -5.18 -6.00
C ARG A 32 14.34 -6.43 -5.95
N GLY A 33 13.48 -6.63 -6.92
CA GLY A 33 12.60 -7.79 -6.99
C GLY A 33 11.45 -7.76 -6.00
N VAL A 34 11.09 -6.59 -5.45
CA VAL A 34 9.93 -6.44 -4.58
C VAL A 34 8.66 -6.68 -5.39
N ARG A 35 7.78 -7.54 -4.90
CA ARG A 35 6.47 -7.78 -5.48
C ARG A 35 5.57 -6.57 -5.22
N LEU A 36 5.18 -5.88 -6.29
CA LEU A 36 4.30 -4.73 -6.22
C LEU A 36 2.83 -5.17 -6.30
N LEU A 37 2.02 -4.77 -5.33
CA LEU A 37 0.57 -4.97 -5.30
C LEU A 37 -0.14 -3.63 -5.43
N SER A 38 -1.17 -3.57 -6.24
CA SER A 38 -1.99 -2.37 -6.35
C SER A 38 -3.38 -2.66 -6.92
N THR A 39 -4.20 -1.64 -7.04
CA THR A 39 -5.55 -1.72 -7.58
C THR A 39 -5.87 -0.51 -8.46
N GLY A 40 -6.79 -0.68 -9.39
CA GLY A 40 -7.35 0.39 -10.20
C GLY A 40 -6.32 1.25 -10.93
N GLY A 41 -6.48 2.57 -10.86
CA GLY A 41 -5.64 3.52 -11.58
C GLY A 41 -4.17 3.57 -11.14
N THR A 42 -3.86 3.18 -9.90
CA THR A 42 -2.47 3.10 -9.43
C THR A 42 -1.75 1.93 -10.10
N ARG A 43 -2.38 0.76 -10.20
CA ARG A 43 -1.84 -0.38 -10.92
C ARG A 43 -1.55 -0.02 -12.38
N ALA A 44 -2.54 0.51 -13.09
CA ALA A 44 -2.40 0.89 -14.50
C ALA A 44 -1.23 1.87 -14.71
N TRP A 45 -1.04 2.81 -13.79
CA TRP A 45 0.06 3.76 -13.86
C TRP A 45 1.43 3.09 -13.61
N ILE A 46 1.55 2.17 -12.64
CA ILE A 46 2.78 1.38 -12.40
C ILE A 46 3.16 0.58 -13.65
N GLU A 47 2.18 -0.04 -14.30
CA GLU A 47 2.39 -0.79 -15.54
C GLU A 47 2.82 0.12 -16.72
N GLN A 48 2.27 1.35 -16.80
CA GLN A 48 2.70 2.37 -17.78
C GLN A 48 4.14 2.83 -17.54
N CYS A 49 4.61 2.85 -16.29
CA CYS A 49 6.02 3.12 -15.96
C CYS A 49 6.95 1.93 -16.29
N GLY A 50 6.42 0.83 -16.83
CA GLY A 50 7.20 -0.34 -17.27
C GLY A 50 7.44 -1.39 -16.20
N HIS A 51 6.77 -1.32 -15.04
CA HIS A 51 6.94 -2.27 -13.95
C HIS A 51 5.75 -3.24 -13.84
N GLN A 52 6.06 -4.50 -13.50
CA GLN A 52 5.01 -5.48 -13.23
C GLN A 52 4.30 -5.16 -11.91
N CYS A 53 2.96 -5.28 -11.91
CA CYS A 53 2.16 -5.04 -10.72
C CYS A 53 1.02 -6.05 -10.62
N VAL A 54 0.97 -6.78 -9.51
CA VAL A 54 -0.09 -7.76 -9.25
C VAL A 54 -1.36 -7.03 -8.79
N ALA A 55 -2.50 -7.40 -9.33
CA ALA A 55 -3.76 -6.85 -8.88
C ALA A 55 -4.12 -7.37 -7.49
N VAL A 56 -4.65 -6.51 -6.64
CA VAL A 56 -5.21 -6.91 -5.35
C VAL A 56 -6.34 -7.93 -5.55
N GLU A 57 -7.11 -7.79 -6.60
CA GLU A 57 -8.19 -8.69 -6.99
C GLU A 57 -7.67 -10.13 -7.26
N ASP A 58 -6.46 -10.27 -7.81
CA ASP A 58 -5.84 -11.58 -8.03
C ASP A 58 -5.39 -12.23 -6.72
N VAL A 59 -4.96 -11.43 -5.74
CA VAL A 59 -4.56 -11.91 -4.41
C VAL A 59 -5.77 -12.30 -3.55
N THR A 60 -6.84 -11.52 -3.64
CA THR A 60 -8.04 -11.73 -2.82
C THR A 60 -9.00 -12.73 -3.43
N GLY A 61 -8.93 -12.97 -4.73
CA GLY A 61 -9.94 -13.70 -5.50
C GLY A 61 -11.31 -13.00 -5.50
N TYR A 62 -11.35 -11.70 -5.13
CA TYR A 62 -12.60 -10.94 -5.02
C TYR A 62 -12.54 -9.68 -5.89
N PRO A 63 -13.57 -9.38 -6.69
CA PRO A 63 -13.57 -8.22 -7.56
C PRO A 63 -13.70 -6.92 -6.77
N SER A 64 -13.22 -5.83 -7.37
CA SER A 64 -13.56 -4.49 -6.92
C SER A 64 -15.05 -4.23 -7.17
N ILE A 65 -15.80 -3.89 -6.13
CA ILE A 65 -17.25 -3.71 -6.18
C ILE A 65 -17.68 -2.31 -5.74
N LEU A 66 -18.95 -1.99 -5.93
CA LEU A 66 -19.57 -0.72 -5.56
C LEU A 66 -18.81 0.49 -6.13
N GLY A 67 -18.46 0.41 -7.44
CA GLY A 67 -17.71 1.48 -8.10
C GLY A 67 -16.30 1.70 -7.57
N GLY A 68 -15.69 0.66 -6.97
CA GLY A 68 -14.34 0.73 -6.40
C GLY A 68 -14.29 1.16 -4.91
N ARG A 69 -15.42 1.34 -4.27
CA ARG A 69 -15.48 1.66 -2.83
C ARG A 69 -15.01 0.51 -1.94
N VAL A 70 -15.09 -0.74 -2.43
CA VAL A 70 -14.62 -1.94 -1.74
C VAL A 70 -13.67 -2.70 -2.65
N LYS A 71 -12.41 -2.79 -2.29
CA LYS A 71 -11.35 -3.49 -3.03
C LYS A 71 -10.23 -4.01 -2.14
N THR A 72 -9.67 -3.20 -1.24
CA THR A 72 -8.56 -3.59 -0.35
C THR A 72 -9.02 -4.07 1.02
N LEU A 73 -10.28 -3.84 1.41
CA LEU A 73 -10.85 -4.27 2.68
C LEU A 73 -11.15 -5.77 2.65
N HIS A 74 -10.11 -6.57 2.71
CA HIS A 74 -10.18 -8.03 2.60
C HIS A 74 -9.22 -8.70 3.59
N PRO A 75 -9.58 -9.85 4.19
CA PRO A 75 -8.72 -10.56 5.15
C PRO A 75 -7.32 -10.88 4.61
N CYS A 76 -7.17 -11.23 3.34
CA CYS A 76 -5.85 -11.51 2.75
C CYS A 76 -4.94 -10.27 2.77
N ILE A 77 -5.47 -9.08 2.52
CA ILE A 77 -4.70 -7.84 2.53
C ILE A 77 -4.40 -7.41 3.97
N PHE A 78 -5.42 -7.31 4.81
CA PHE A 78 -5.25 -6.89 6.20
C PHE A 78 -4.50 -7.91 7.04
N GLY A 79 -4.67 -9.20 6.78
CA GLY A 79 -3.88 -10.27 7.40
C GLY A 79 -2.41 -10.19 7.00
N GLY A 80 -2.11 -9.93 5.73
CA GLY A 80 -0.74 -9.71 5.25
C GLY A 80 -0.02 -8.54 5.94
N ILE A 81 -0.77 -7.45 6.25
CA ILE A 81 -0.25 -6.29 6.97
C ILE A 81 -0.17 -6.54 8.48
N LEU A 82 -1.22 -7.12 9.09
CA LEU A 82 -1.35 -7.22 10.55
C LEU A 82 -0.70 -8.46 11.16
N GLY A 83 -0.39 -9.49 10.37
CA GLY A 83 0.26 -10.72 10.84
C GLY A 83 1.64 -10.44 11.42
N ARG A 84 1.83 -10.72 12.73
CA ARG A 84 3.10 -10.51 13.42
C ARG A 84 4.11 -11.58 13.02
N ARG A 85 5.26 -11.17 12.47
CA ARG A 85 6.27 -12.09 11.91
C ARG A 85 6.90 -12.99 12.98
N ASN A 86 7.00 -12.51 14.22
CA ASN A 86 7.55 -13.24 15.36
C ASN A 86 6.53 -14.07 16.17
N ASN A 87 5.25 -14.04 15.80
CA ASN A 87 4.19 -14.78 16.49
C ASN A 87 3.86 -16.08 15.75
N ALA A 88 4.09 -17.23 16.38
CA ALA A 88 3.89 -18.55 15.76
C ALA A 88 2.43 -18.76 15.34
N LYS A 89 1.46 -18.36 16.19
CA LYS A 89 0.04 -18.51 15.88
C LYS A 89 -0.38 -17.70 14.67
N ASP A 90 0.10 -16.46 14.56
CA ASP A 90 -0.20 -15.61 13.41
C ASP A 90 0.37 -16.23 12.11
N ARG A 91 1.61 -16.77 12.16
CA ARG A 91 2.21 -17.44 11.01
C ARG A 91 1.44 -18.69 10.59
N ASP A 92 1.01 -19.50 11.55
CA ASP A 92 0.21 -20.70 11.28
C ASP A 92 -1.14 -20.35 10.65
N GLU A 93 -1.80 -19.30 11.14
CA GLU A 93 -3.05 -18.81 10.57
C GLU A 93 -2.84 -18.24 9.15
N CYS A 94 -1.80 -17.43 8.93
CA CYS A 94 -1.47 -16.92 7.60
C CYS A 94 -1.21 -18.05 6.62
N THR A 95 -0.42 -19.06 7.01
CA THR A 95 -0.16 -20.25 6.18
C THR A 95 -1.46 -21.00 5.88
N ARG A 96 -2.28 -21.23 6.90
CA ARG A 96 -3.55 -21.97 6.78
C ARG A 96 -4.54 -21.31 5.82
N TYR A 97 -4.56 -19.98 5.79
CA TYR A 97 -5.50 -19.21 4.98
C TYR A 97 -4.88 -18.62 3.70
N GLY A 98 -3.64 -19.00 3.38
CA GLY A 98 -2.96 -18.53 2.17
C GLY A 98 -2.71 -17.03 2.14
N ILE A 99 -2.36 -16.44 3.30
CA ILE A 99 -2.10 -15.00 3.44
C ILE A 99 -0.60 -14.74 3.32
N ASP A 100 -0.20 -14.08 2.26
CA ASP A 100 1.18 -13.64 2.06
C ASP A 100 1.48 -12.36 2.87
N PRO A 101 2.69 -12.23 3.44
CA PRO A 101 3.11 -11.00 4.11
C PRO A 101 3.14 -9.80 3.16
N ILE A 102 2.75 -8.63 3.69
CA ILE A 102 2.95 -7.32 3.08
C ILE A 102 3.89 -6.52 3.99
N ASP A 103 5.06 -6.15 3.47
CA ASP A 103 6.13 -5.57 4.28
C ASP A 103 6.20 -4.06 4.18
N MET A 104 5.61 -3.49 3.12
CA MET A 104 5.53 -2.06 2.91
C MET A 104 4.15 -1.66 2.40
N VAL A 105 3.66 -0.53 2.91
CA VAL A 105 2.39 0.08 2.46
C VAL A 105 2.66 1.53 2.12
N ILE A 106 2.34 1.94 0.89
CA ILE A 106 2.43 3.33 0.42
C ILE A 106 1.03 3.82 0.10
N VAL A 107 0.59 4.83 0.83
CA VAL A 107 -0.75 5.43 0.68
C VAL A 107 -0.64 6.94 0.53
N ASP A 108 -1.36 7.46 -0.45
CA ASP A 108 -1.65 8.88 -0.58
C ASP A 108 -3.18 9.03 -0.64
N LEU A 109 -3.75 9.66 0.37
CA LEU A 109 -5.21 9.77 0.53
C LEU A 109 -5.84 10.68 -0.53
N TYR A 110 -7.11 10.52 -0.78
CA TYR A 110 -7.89 11.43 -1.61
C TYR A 110 -7.83 12.86 -1.06
N PRO A 111 -7.80 13.89 -1.94
CA PRO A 111 -7.65 15.29 -1.56
C PRO A 111 -8.98 15.89 -1.07
N PHE A 112 -9.50 15.40 0.06
CA PHE A 112 -10.79 15.82 0.61
C PHE A 112 -10.83 17.31 0.91
N ALA A 113 -9.84 17.83 1.64
CA ALA A 113 -9.80 19.24 2.03
C ALA A 113 -9.71 20.17 0.81
N GLU A 114 -8.91 19.81 -0.18
CA GLU A 114 -8.78 20.57 -1.43
C GLU A 114 -10.08 20.56 -2.24
N THR A 115 -10.77 19.41 -2.30
CA THR A 115 -12.06 19.28 -2.99
C THR A 115 -13.13 20.18 -2.35
N VAL A 116 -13.17 20.24 -1.01
CA VAL A 116 -14.04 21.15 -0.27
C VAL A 116 -13.69 22.61 -0.56
N ALA A 117 -12.40 22.97 -0.53
CA ALA A 117 -11.94 24.34 -0.76
C ALA A 117 -12.23 24.84 -2.19
N GLN A 118 -12.29 23.93 -3.16
CA GLN A 118 -12.64 24.23 -4.56
C GLN A 118 -14.14 24.42 -4.78
N GLY A 119 -14.99 24.24 -3.76
CA GLY A 119 -16.44 24.37 -3.87
C GLY A 119 -17.10 23.29 -4.72
N ALA A 120 -16.55 22.08 -4.71
CA ALA A 120 -17.12 20.94 -5.43
C ALA A 120 -18.53 20.58 -4.92
N SER A 121 -19.27 19.77 -5.67
CA SER A 121 -20.59 19.31 -5.24
C SER A 121 -20.48 18.43 -3.98
N GLU A 122 -21.56 18.37 -3.19
CA GLU A 122 -21.62 17.47 -2.02
C GLU A 122 -21.31 16.02 -2.39
N ALA A 123 -21.82 15.55 -3.52
CA ALA A 123 -21.58 14.20 -4.01
C ALA A 123 -20.09 13.96 -4.31
N ASP A 124 -19.41 14.91 -4.95
CA ASP A 124 -17.98 14.80 -5.25
C ASP A 124 -17.13 14.84 -3.98
N ILE A 125 -17.52 15.66 -2.99
CA ILE A 125 -16.85 15.75 -1.69
C ILE A 125 -16.99 14.42 -0.94
N ILE A 126 -18.17 13.82 -0.91
CA ILE A 126 -18.42 12.52 -0.28
C ILE A 126 -17.55 11.42 -0.91
N GLU A 127 -17.38 11.41 -2.23
CA GLU A 127 -16.51 10.44 -2.91
C GLU A 127 -15.02 10.60 -2.57
N LYS A 128 -14.60 11.71 -1.95
CA LYS A 128 -13.23 11.92 -1.45
C LYS A 128 -13.03 11.49 0.00
N ILE A 129 -14.05 10.95 0.64
CA ILE A 129 -13.87 10.28 1.95
C ILE A 129 -13.19 8.94 1.72
N ASP A 130 -11.90 8.87 2.03
CA ASP A 130 -11.08 7.68 1.81
C ASP A 130 -11.32 6.66 2.93
N ILE A 131 -11.92 5.52 2.58
CA ILE A 131 -12.16 4.42 3.51
C ILE A 131 -11.00 3.43 3.51
N GLY A 132 -10.56 3.01 2.32
CA GLY A 132 -9.53 1.99 2.16
C GLY A 132 -8.14 2.47 2.57
N GLY A 133 -7.73 3.64 2.08
CA GLY A 133 -6.40 4.19 2.34
C GLY A 133 -6.15 4.46 3.82
N ILE A 134 -7.08 5.12 4.51
CA ILE A 134 -6.93 5.37 5.95
C ILE A 134 -6.90 4.06 6.76
N SER A 135 -7.66 3.05 6.35
CA SER A 135 -7.66 1.74 7.00
C SER A 135 -6.31 1.02 6.82
N LEU A 136 -5.72 1.09 5.63
CA LEU A 136 -4.37 0.56 5.35
C LEU A 136 -3.30 1.25 6.20
N ILE A 137 -3.34 2.58 6.30
CA ILE A 137 -2.42 3.36 7.14
C ILE A 137 -2.51 2.89 8.59
N ARG A 138 -3.71 2.76 9.14
CA ARG A 138 -3.92 2.33 10.52
C ARG A 138 -3.45 0.91 10.76
N ALA A 139 -3.68 -0.01 9.82
CA ALA A 139 -3.24 -1.39 9.92
C ALA A 139 -1.70 -1.49 9.95
N ALA A 140 -1.03 -0.83 9.01
CA ALA A 140 0.43 -0.82 8.94
C ALA A 140 1.06 -0.15 10.16
N ALA A 141 0.52 0.99 10.61
CA ALA A 141 0.96 1.66 11.84
C ALA A 141 0.80 0.78 13.08
N LYS A 142 -0.26 -0.04 13.17
CA LYS A 142 -0.44 -1.00 14.27
C LYS A 142 0.65 -2.08 14.29
N ASN A 143 1.16 -2.46 13.14
CA ASN A 143 2.23 -3.47 12.99
C ASN A 143 3.57 -2.86 12.53
N PHE A 144 3.89 -1.66 12.98
CA PHE A 144 5.05 -0.86 12.55
C PHE A 144 6.41 -1.57 12.73
N ARG A 145 6.49 -2.62 13.54
CA ARG A 145 7.70 -3.42 13.74
C ARG A 145 8.01 -4.32 12.55
N ASP A 146 6.97 -4.76 11.86
CA ASP A 146 7.06 -5.73 10.76
C ASP A 146 6.69 -5.10 9.40
N VAL A 147 6.14 -3.87 9.38
CA VAL A 147 5.63 -3.22 8.17
C VAL A 147 6.05 -1.75 8.11
N ALA A 148 6.69 -1.35 7.02
CA ALA A 148 6.96 0.05 6.73
C ALA A 148 5.71 0.73 6.17
N ILE A 149 5.38 1.93 6.69
CA ILE A 149 4.26 2.73 6.21
C ILE A 149 4.72 4.08 5.70
N VAL A 150 4.36 4.40 4.46
CA VAL A 150 4.46 5.71 3.85
C VAL A 150 3.04 6.25 3.70
N SER A 151 2.65 7.18 4.56
CA SER A 151 1.26 7.63 4.71
C SER A 151 0.95 8.95 4.01
N SER A 152 1.95 9.55 3.37
CA SER A 152 1.79 10.79 2.62
C SER A 152 2.95 11.05 1.65
N ARG A 153 2.70 11.83 0.62
CA ARG A 153 3.71 12.31 -0.35
C ARG A 153 4.88 13.05 0.31
N GLY A 154 4.62 13.74 1.42
CA GLY A 154 5.67 14.45 2.17
C GLY A 154 6.78 13.54 2.72
N GLN A 155 6.57 12.23 2.74
CA GLN A 155 7.55 11.24 3.20
C GLN A 155 8.39 10.65 2.05
N TYR A 156 8.08 10.94 0.77
CA TYR A 156 8.75 10.30 -0.36
C TYR A 156 10.24 10.60 -0.43
N ALA A 157 10.66 11.84 -0.16
CA ALA A 157 12.08 12.21 -0.13
C ALA A 157 12.84 11.39 0.92
N TYR A 158 12.30 11.30 2.14
CA TYR A 158 12.89 10.51 3.21
C TYR A 158 12.99 9.02 2.86
N ILE A 159 11.94 8.44 2.28
CA ILE A 159 11.94 7.03 1.87
C ILE A 159 12.94 6.77 0.74
N LEU A 160 13.08 7.70 -0.20
CA LEU A 160 14.09 7.60 -1.26
C LEU A 160 15.50 7.54 -0.68
N ASP A 161 15.82 8.42 0.28
CA ASP A 161 17.12 8.42 0.96
C ASP A 161 17.36 7.08 1.67
N VAL A 162 16.38 6.60 2.44
CA VAL A 162 16.47 5.29 3.12
C VAL A 162 16.67 4.15 2.14
N LEU A 163 15.91 4.12 1.04
CA LEU A 163 16.03 3.07 0.03
C LEU A 163 17.39 3.12 -0.69
N VAL A 164 17.96 4.28 -0.89
CA VAL A 164 19.28 4.41 -1.55
C VAL A 164 20.42 3.99 -0.61
N GLU A 165 20.33 4.35 0.69
CA GLU A 165 21.40 4.13 1.67
C GLU A 165 21.43 2.70 2.24
N HIS A 166 20.27 2.08 2.41
CA HIS A 166 20.11 0.82 3.15
C HIS A 166 19.50 -0.32 2.32
N GLY A 167 19.47 -0.19 1.06
CA GLY A 167 18.85 -1.14 0.17
C GLY A 167 19.70 -2.29 -0.33
#